data_2689cecbe40e55e452f9cef12b5ba479
#
_entry.id   2689cecbe40e55e452f9cef12b5ba479
#
_cell.length_a   1.000
_cell.length_b   1.000
_cell.length_c   1.000
_cell.angle_alpha   90.00
_cell.angle_beta   90.00
_cell.angle_gamma   90.00
#
_symmetry.space_group_name_H-M   'P 1'
#
loop_
_entity.id
_entity.type
_entity.pdbx_description
1 polymer ?
#
loop_
_entity_poly.entity_id
_entity_poly.type
_entity_poly.pdbx_seq_one_letter_code
_entity_poly.pdbx_strand_id
1 'polypeptide(L)'
;MLKNNYLCLVKKLHVILSILISILIFAHCKSHRYELSPELLQIDNLMWLQPDSATRELSRFWANYNIDSTDAFNKNYFNLLVSEALFKGGYPQSNRKRLLKAVDYFDTTDYWLSARAHYMNGVGLKAEDSVVEALYEYLHVLDIMDTHIPTPPYPRFMMLIHCRLGDLFSDQYMQEPAIVCYNNALIYNDCDETNPLTRSYLLQDIGFQYDKLQKYDTARYYYNEALRNSPDTNNLNYKKVQFFMAMLDCTSGDDFENGILKAKKLVLQSPEPYRNWRYVNIGLIYKEVGQNDSALVYLHKVFDNVTKPAEQSYVAEFIHEIYESQGDTLKMAEFAEYLIEKPSNERVSMARVSTLNSMFQDYQTRHQERLQHQNRKRAIIYVSIAIVILLLVVFIIVKFRNKKRTIENQKLQEEKLRVQKDYENSKHQQFEALRKRVKSLFDEKKNKSLPFIINDFNLVYLDNLNDIYKEFPNLTETEKNILILTLLNFRIKEEAVILNLSENTVMKYRSNLKKKVDFNRISSQIR
;
A
#
# COMPACT_ATOMS: atom_id res chain seq x y z
N MET A 1 9.93 43.62 5.12
CA MET A 1 8.94 43.16 4.09
C MET A 1 9.02 41.66 3.76
N LEU A 2 10.17 41.02 3.66
CA LEU A 2 10.30 39.60 3.31
C LEU A 2 9.70 38.59 4.33
N LYS A 3 9.69 38.91 5.62
CA LYS A 3 9.17 38.04 6.68
C LYS A 3 7.64 37.86 6.67
N ASN A 4 6.90 38.87 6.25
CA ASN A 4 5.42 38.82 6.15
C ASN A 4 4.95 38.04 4.92
N ASN A 5 5.67 38.08 3.81
CA ASN A 5 5.32 37.32 2.61
C ASN A 5 5.52 35.81 2.80
N TYR A 6 6.51 35.40 3.61
CA TYR A 6 6.78 34.00 3.91
C TYR A 6 5.71 33.37 4.82
N LEU A 7 5.24 34.10 5.84
CA LEU A 7 4.16 33.65 6.73
C LEU A 7 2.83 33.50 5.96
N CYS A 8 2.59 34.38 4.97
CA CYS A 8 1.42 34.34 4.11
C CYS A 8 1.47 33.11 3.16
N LEU A 9 2.63 32.76 2.63
CA LEU A 9 2.81 31.60 1.76
C LEU A 9 2.61 30.28 2.51
N VAL A 10 3.14 30.16 3.72
CA VAL A 10 2.97 28.97 4.58
C VAL A 10 1.50 28.81 5.00
N LYS A 11 0.80 29.88 5.33
CA LYS A 11 -0.64 29.85 5.63
C LYS A 11 -1.48 29.43 4.40
N LYS A 12 -1.16 29.93 3.21
CA LYS A 12 -1.82 29.52 1.97
C LYS A 12 -1.59 28.05 1.66
N LEU A 13 -0.37 27.53 1.88
CA LEU A 13 -0.03 26.11 1.66
C LEU A 13 -0.79 25.20 2.63
N HIS A 14 -0.94 25.62 3.90
CA HIS A 14 -1.74 24.88 4.90
C HIS A 14 -3.23 24.83 4.54
N VAL A 15 -3.77 25.94 4.05
CA VAL A 15 -5.17 26.02 3.60
C VAL A 15 -5.39 25.13 2.37
N ILE A 16 -4.49 25.13 1.40
CA ILE A 16 -4.58 24.26 0.22
C ILE A 16 -4.48 22.80 0.61
N LEU A 17 -3.57 22.44 1.52
CA LEU A 17 -3.41 21.06 2.00
C LEU A 17 -4.64 20.59 2.79
N SER A 18 -5.23 21.43 3.63
CA SER A 18 -6.46 21.10 4.36
C SER A 18 -7.68 20.96 3.45
N ILE A 19 -7.77 21.77 2.40
CA ILE A 19 -8.82 21.65 1.37
C ILE A 19 -8.64 20.33 0.58
N LEU A 20 -7.42 19.98 0.18
CA LEU A 20 -7.11 18.71 -0.51
C LEU A 20 -7.42 17.49 0.36
N ILE A 21 -7.08 17.54 1.64
CA ILE A 21 -7.42 16.48 2.60
C ILE A 21 -8.94 16.38 2.78
N SER A 22 -9.64 17.50 2.87
CA SER A 22 -11.11 17.53 2.96
C SER A 22 -11.76 16.95 1.71
N ILE A 23 -11.29 17.31 0.51
CA ILE A 23 -11.79 16.77 -0.76
C ILE A 23 -11.56 15.25 -0.84
N LEU A 24 -10.40 14.74 -0.37
CA LEU A 24 -10.12 13.32 -0.31
C LEU A 24 -11.03 12.58 0.68
N ILE A 25 -11.37 13.20 1.82
CA ILE A 25 -12.30 12.64 2.81
C ILE A 25 -13.74 12.62 2.26
N PHE A 26 -14.18 13.69 1.59
CA PHE A 26 -15.53 13.78 1.02
C PHE A 26 -15.71 12.93 -0.24
N ALA A 27 -14.66 12.65 -1.01
CA ALA A 27 -14.71 11.76 -2.17
C ALA A 27 -14.95 10.28 -1.80
N HIS A 28 -14.76 9.89 -0.52
CA HIS A 28 -14.96 8.52 -0.02
C HIS A 28 -16.37 8.26 0.56
N CYS A 29 -17.26 9.26 0.60
CA CYS A 29 -18.59 9.12 1.18
C CYS A 29 -19.70 9.22 0.12
N LYS A 30 -19.79 8.20 -0.76
CA LYS A 30 -21.06 7.82 -1.40
C LYS A 30 -21.38 6.36 -1.08
N SER A 31 -21.64 6.06 0.19
CA SER A 31 -22.39 4.85 0.53
C SER A 31 -23.87 5.20 0.48
N HIS A 32 -24.58 4.70 -0.51
CA HIS A 32 -26.03 4.58 -0.39
C HIS A 32 -26.29 3.69 0.83
N ARG A 33 -26.73 4.28 1.94
CA ARG A 33 -27.15 3.53 3.14
C ARG A 33 -28.49 2.90 2.84
N TYR A 34 -28.47 1.67 2.34
CA TYR A 34 -29.66 0.81 2.42
C TYR A 34 -29.78 0.35 3.88
N GLU A 35 -30.97 0.39 4.44
CA GLU A 35 -31.25 -0.19 5.75
C GLU A 35 -31.30 -1.71 5.58
N LEU A 36 -30.19 -2.36 5.87
CA LEU A 36 -30.07 -3.82 5.82
C LEU A 36 -30.90 -4.43 6.95
N SER A 37 -31.76 -5.42 6.64
CA SER A 37 -32.46 -6.17 7.68
C SER A 37 -31.45 -6.84 8.61
N PRO A 38 -31.51 -6.56 9.94
CA PRO A 38 -30.62 -7.18 10.92
C PRO A 38 -30.70 -8.71 10.89
N GLU A 39 -31.88 -9.27 10.61
CA GLU A 39 -32.10 -10.72 10.53
C GLU A 39 -31.36 -11.31 9.32
N LEU A 40 -31.45 -10.67 8.14
CA LEU A 40 -30.72 -11.13 6.94
C LEU A 40 -29.21 -11.03 7.13
N LEU A 41 -28.72 -9.99 7.81
CA LEU A 41 -27.30 -9.85 8.13
C LEU A 41 -26.83 -10.96 9.10
N GLN A 42 -27.65 -11.31 10.08
CA GLN A 42 -27.35 -12.42 10.99
C GLN A 42 -27.29 -13.76 10.24
N ILE A 43 -28.24 -14.00 9.33
CA ILE A 43 -28.27 -15.19 8.48
C ILE A 43 -27.04 -15.26 7.60
N ASP A 44 -26.62 -14.13 6.99
CA ASP A 44 -25.41 -14.06 6.16
C ASP A 44 -24.16 -14.43 6.96
N ASN A 45 -23.99 -13.88 8.14
CA ASN A 45 -22.86 -14.24 9.02
C ASN A 45 -22.85 -15.74 9.35
N LEU A 46 -24.00 -16.34 9.62
CA LEU A 46 -24.12 -17.78 9.86
C LEU A 46 -23.82 -18.60 8.61
N MET A 47 -24.10 -18.07 7.40
CA MET A 47 -23.88 -18.78 6.14
C MET A 47 -22.43 -19.22 5.94
N TRP A 48 -21.47 -18.42 6.46
CA TRP A 48 -20.04 -18.71 6.39
C TRP A 48 -19.54 -19.61 7.52
N LEU A 49 -20.15 -19.51 8.72
CA LEU A 49 -19.69 -20.19 9.93
C LEU A 49 -20.43 -21.51 10.17
N GLN A 50 -21.76 -21.51 9.99
CA GLN A 50 -22.67 -22.60 10.31
C GLN A 50 -23.77 -22.71 9.25
N PRO A 51 -23.47 -23.22 8.04
CA PRO A 51 -24.41 -23.21 6.90
C PRO A 51 -25.76 -23.86 7.20
N ASP A 52 -25.75 -24.96 7.96
CA ASP A 52 -27.02 -25.66 8.34
C ASP A 52 -27.90 -24.80 9.25
N SER A 53 -27.27 -24.03 10.15
CA SER A 53 -27.99 -23.09 11.00
C SER A 53 -28.55 -21.92 10.19
N ALA A 54 -27.74 -21.37 9.26
CA ALA A 54 -28.14 -20.31 8.34
C ALA A 54 -29.35 -20.75 7.50
N THR A 55 -29.33 -21.96 6.96
CA THR A 55 -30.43 -22.51 6.15
C THR A 55 -31.74 -22.66 6.98
N ARG A 56 -31.65 -23.08 8.23
CA ARG A 56 -32.80 -23.14 9.13
C ARG A 56 -33.36 -21.75 9.45
N GLU A 57 -32.52 -20.80 9.78
CA GLU A 57 -32.95 -19.42 10.07
C GLU A 57 -33.52 -18.74 8.81
N LEU A 58 -32.95 -18.99 7.64
CA LEU A 58 -33.46 -18.49 6.36
C LEU A 58 -34.88 -19.06 6.08
N SER A 59 -35.10 -20.34 6.37
CA SER A 59 -36.41 -20.96 6.23
C SER A 59 -37.45 -20.38 7.21
N ARG A 60 -37.05 -20.11 8.45
CA ARG A 60 -37.89 -19.42 9.45
C ARG A 60 -38.21 -17.98 9.02
N PHE A 61 -37.21 -17.25 8.54
CA PHE A 61 -37.38 -15.90 8.02
C PHE A 61 -38.40 -15.90 6.88
N TRP A 62 -38.28 -16.82 5.92
CA TRP A 62 -39.21 -16.94 4.81
C TRP A 62 -40.65 -17.24 5.25
N ALA A 63 -40.82 -18.11 6.23
CA ALA A 63 -42.15 -18.47 6.73
C ALA A 63 -42.87 -17.32 7.47
N ASN A 64 -42.11 -16.45 8.13
CA ASN A 64 -42.66 -15.42 9.02
C ASN A 64 -42.63 -14.00 8.42
N TYR A 65 -41.91 -13.80 7.30
CA TYR A 65 -41.66 -12.48 6.72
C TYR A 65 -42.26 -12.39 5.31
N ASN A 66 -43.07 -11.36 5.08
CA ASN A 66 -43.61 -11.12 3.72
C ASN A 66 -42.53 -10.41 2.89
N ILE A 67 -41.70 -11.20 2.21
CA ILE A 67 -40.57 -10.68 1.40
C ILE A 67 -41.02 -9.76 0.26
N ASP A 68 -42.25 -9.89 -0.21
CA ASP A 68 -42.79 -9.05 -1.28
C ASP A 68 -43.17 -7.64 -0.80
N SER A 69 -43.31 -7.43 0.51
CA SER A 69 -43.54 -6.12 1.13
C SER A 69 -42.25 -5.41 1.54
N THR A 70 -41.06 -6.03 1.37
CA THR A 70 -39.77 -5.42 1.68
C THR A 70 -39.25 -4.54 0.54
N ASP A 71 -38.32 -3.67 0.86
CA ASP A 71 -37.61 -2.89 -0.16
C ASP A 71 -36.83 -3.79 -1.14
N ALA A 72 -36.48 -3.22 -2.30
CA ALA A 72 -35.83 -3.96 -3.37
C ALA A 72 -34.45 -4.52 -2.97
N PHE A 73 -33.70 -3.83 -2.09
CA PHE A 73 -32.41 -4.28 -1.63
C PHE A 73 -32.53 -5.56 -0.79
N ASN A 74 -33.33 -5.54 0.27
CA ASN A 74 -33.52 -6.69 1.16
C ASN A 74 -34.18 -7.89 0.43
N LYS A 75 -35.06 -7.63 -0.53
CA LYS A 75 -35.64 -8.68 -1.37
C LYS A 75 -34.57 -9.40 -2.22
N ASN A 76 -33.70 -8.67 -2.89
CA ASN A 76 -32.65 -9.25 -3.72
C ASN A 76 -31.55 -9.88 -2.86
N TYR A 77 -31.26 -9.31 -1.69
CA TYR A 77 -30.33 -9.91 -0.74
C TYR A 77 -30.83 -11.26 -0.21
N PHE A 78 -32.11 -11.34 0.13
CA PHE A 78 -32.74 -12.61 0.47
C PHE A 78 -32.63 -13.64 -0.66
N ASN A 79 -32.90 -13.26 -1.92
CA ASN A 79 -32.79 -14.15 -3.06
C ASN A 79 -31.37 -14.70 -3.22
N LEU A 80 -30.33 -13.89 -2.98
CA LEU A 80 -28.94 -14.31 -2.99
C LEU A 80 -28.66 -15.33 -1.87
N LEU A 81 -29.06 -15.03 -0.64
CA LEU A 81 -28.85 -15.94 0.51
C LEU A 81 -29.56 -17.28 0.32
N VAL A 82 -30.76 -17.28 -0.27
CA VAL A 82 -31.48 -18.53 -0.64
C VAL A 82 -30.65 -19.35 -1.63
N SER A 83 -30.06 -18.71 -2.63
CA SER A 83 -29.26 -19.42 -3.64
C SER A 83 -28.00 -20.01 -3.02
N GLU A 84 -27.34 -19.29 -2.10
CA GLU A 84 -26.17 -19.79 -1.36
C GLU A 84 -26.54 -20.98 -0.45
N ALA A 85 -27.67 -20.90 0.24
CA ALA A 85 -28.15 -21.99 1.11
C ALA A 85 -28.48 -23.25 0.30
N LEU A 86 -29.18 -23.10 -0.83
CA LEU A 86 -29.52 -24.21 -1.72
C LEU A 86 -28.26 -24.85 -2.32
N PHE A 87 -27.28 -24.05 -2.73
CA PHE A 87 -26.00 -24.58 -3.19
C PHE A 87 -25.32 -25.45 -2.12
N LYS A 88 -25.24 -24.97 -0.87
CA LYS A 88 -24.66 -25.71 0.26
C LYS A 88 -25.44 -26.98 0.58
N GLY A 89 -26.74 -26.97 0.32
CA GLY A 89 -27.61 -28.14 0.42
C GLY A 89 -27.53 -29.11 -0.77
N GLY A 90 -26.72 -28.83 -1.79
CA GLY A 90 -26.59 -29.69 -3.00
C GLY A 90 -27.61 -29.42 -4.10
N TYR A 91 -28.29 -28.27 -4.08
CA TYR A 91 -29.33 -27.89 -5.06
C TYR A 91 -29.02 -26.56 -5.77
N PRO A 92 -27.90 -26.45 -6.49
CA PRO A 92 -27.41 -25.17 -7.02
C PRO A 92 -28.34 -24.52 -8.07
N GLN A 93 -29.18 -25.29 -8.77
CA GLN A 93 -30.03 -24.79 -9.86
C GLN A 93 -31.42 -24.31 -9.39
N SER A 94 -31.86 -24.70 -8.19
CA SER A 94 -33.28 -24.61 -7.76
C SER A 94 -33.82 -23.17 -7.65
N ASN A 95 -32.98 -22.15 -7.62
CA ASN A 95 -33.40 -20.76 -7.45
C ASN A 95 -32.84 -19.78 -8.50
N ARG A 96 -32.33 -20.28 -9.63
CA ARG A 96 -31.62 -19.45 -10.62
C ARG A 96 -32.44 -18.26 -11.13
N LYS A 97 -33.75 -18.47 -11.41
CA LYS A 97 -34.62 -17.37 -11.87
C LYS A 97 -34.73 -16.20 -10.87
N ARG A 98 -34.70 -16.48 -9.57
CA ARG A 98 -34.68 -15.43 -8.53
C ARG A 98 -33.30 -14.83 -8.36
N LEU A 99 -32.27 -15.66 -8.48
CA LEU A 99 -30.86 -15.23 -8.41
C LEU A 99 -30.54 -14.20 -9.50
N LEU A 100 -31.01 -14.41 -10.74
CA LEU A 100 -30.79 -13.47 -11.85
C LEU A 100 -31.36 -12.08 -11.54
N LYS A 101 -32.46 -11.96 -10.79
CA LYS A 101 -32.95 -10.65 -10.34
C LYS A 101 -32.00 -9.98 -9.35
N ALA A 102 -31.33 -10.75 -8.51
CA ALA A 102 -30.32 -10.24 -7.60
C ALA A 102 -29.07 -9.81 -8.35
N VAL A 103 -28.63 -10.57 -9.39
CA VAL A 103 -27.53 -10.17 -10.29
C VAL A 103 -27.84 -8.81 -10.90
N ASP A 104 -28.95 -8.66 -11.63
CA ASP A 104 -29.34 -7.42 -12.30
C ASP A 104 -29.41 -6.23 -11.33
N TYR A 105 -29.88 -6.46 -10.12
CA TYR A 105 -30.03 -5.41 -9.11
C TYR A 105 -28.66 -4.97 -8.52
N PHE A 106 -27.82 -5.93 -8.14
CA PHE A 106 -26.57 -5.64 -7.46
C PHE A 106 -25.49 -5.09 -8.39
N ASP A 107 -25.52 -5.36 -9.67
CA ASP A 107 -24.57 -4.80 -10.66
C ASP A 107 -24.50 -3.28 -10.66
N THR A 108 -25.59 -2.64 -10.26
CA THR A 108 -25.68 -1.18 -10.21
C THR A 108 -25.68 -0.60 -8.80
N THR A 109 -25.79 -1.46 -7.76
CA THR A 109 -26.03 -0.99 -6.39
C THR A 109 -24.92 -1.38 -5.41
N ASP A 110 -24.39 -2.60 -5.50
CA ASP A 110 -23.38 -3.09 -4.55
C ASP A 110 -22.45 -4.11 -5.22
N TYR A 111 -21.21 -3.73 -5.45
CA TYR A 111 -20.21 -4.57 -6.13
C TYR A 111 -19.88 -5.87 -5.37
N TRP A 112 -19.93 -5.86 -4.03
CA TRP A 112 -19.68 -7.08 -3.25
C TRP A 112 -20.80 -8.10 -3.41
N LEU A 113 -22.05 -7.64 -3.30
CA LEU A 113 -23.20 -8.51 -3.50
C LEU A 113 -23.36 -8.93 -4.96
N SER A 114 -23.00 -8.06 -5.92
CA SER A 114 -22.90 -8.42 -7.35
C SER A 114 -21.89 -9.55 -7.55
N ALA A 115 -20.68 -9.45 -7.01
CA ALA A 115 -19.67 -10.50 -7.12
C ALA A 115 -20.18 -11.86 -6.57
N ARG A 116 -20.86 -11.85 -5.42
CA ARG A 116 -21.47 -13.06 -4.83
C ARG A 116 -22.57 -13.62 -5.71
N ALA A 117 -23.44 -12.76 -6.27
CA ALA A 117 -24.54 -13.16 -7.13
C ALA A 117 -24.05 -13.79 -8.44
N HIS A 118 -23.06 -13.19 -9.09
CA HIS A 118 -22.38 -13.75 -10.27
C HIS A 118 -21.68 -15.07 -9.96
N TYR A 119 -20.99 -15.18 -8.83
CA TYR A 119 -20.39 -16.44 -8.39
C TYR A 119 -21.44 -17.54 -8.31
N MET A 120 -22.58 -17.27 -7.67
CA MET A 120 -23.67 -18.25 -7.56
C MET A 120 -24.32 -18.58 -8.91
N ASN A 121 -24.41 -17.59 -9.83
CA ASN A 121 -24.89 -17.84 -11.19
C ASN A 121 -23.95 -18.77 -11.95
N GLY A 122 -22.64 -18.54 -11.86
CA GLY A 122 -21.61 -19.42 -12.44
C GLY A 122 -21.69 -20.86 -11.93
N VAL A 123 -21.92 -21.03 -10.61
CA VAL A 123 -22.15 -22.36 -10.00
C VAL A 123 -23.39 -23.06 -10.59
N GLY A 124 -24.51 -22.33 -10.74
CA GLY A 124 -25.71 -22.85 -11.36
C GLY A 124 -25.52 -23.24 -12.83
N LEU A 125 -24.86 -22.37 -13.60
CA LEU A 125 -24.54 -22.61 -15.02
C LEU A 125 -23.64 -23.85 -15.21
N LYS A 126 -22.61 -24.00 -14.37
CA LYS A 126 -21.78 -25.21 -14.41
C LYS A 126 -22.58 -26.48 -14.13
N ALA A 127 -23.53 -26.43 -13.20
CA ALA A 127 -24.39 -27.56 -12.89
C ALA A 127 -25.37 -27.91 -14.03
N GLU A 128 -25.65 -26.96 -14.94
CA GLU A 128 -26.44 -27.12 -16.15
C GLU A 128 -25.57 -27.48 -17.40
N ASP A 129 -24.28 -27.77 -17.23
CA ASP A 129 -23.28 -27.98 -18.27
C ASP A 129 -23.06 -26.77 -19.21
N SER A 130 -23.52 -25.60 -18.83
CA SER A 130 -23.23 -24.32 -19.52
C SER A 130 -21.85 -23.78 -19.13
N VAL A 131 -20.80 -24.50 -19.55
CA VAL A 131 -19.43 -24.31 -19.06
C VAL A 131 -18.82 -22.99 -19.49
N VAL A 132 -19.09 -22.53 -20.73
CA VAL A 132 -18.56 -21.26 -21.26
C VAL A 132 -19.17 -20.07 -20.51
N GLU A 133 -20.46 -20.10 -20.29
CA GLU A 133 -21.18 -19.08 -19.53
C GLU A 133 -20.76 -19.10 -18.05
N ALA A 134 -20.54 -20.27 -17.47
CA ALA A 134 -20.02 -20.38 -16.10
C ALA A 134 -18.61 -19.76 -15.98
N LEU A 135 -17.73 -19.99 -16.96
CA LEU A 135 -16.41 -19.35 -17.01
C LEU A 135 -16.54 -17.82 -17.09
N TYR A 136 -17.43 -17.32 -17.96
CA TYR A 136 -17.70 -15.88 -18.07
C TYR A 136 -18.06 -15.29 -16.72
N GLU A 137 -19.00 -15.89 -16.00
CA GLU A 137 -19.44 -15.44 -14.69
C GLU A 137 -18.28 -15.40 -13.68
N TYR A 138 -17.51 -16.48 -13.59
CA TYR A 138 -16.37 -16.52 -12.66
C TYR A 138 -15.27 -15.49 -12.99
N LEU A 139 -14.96 -15.28 -14.29
CA LEU A 139 -14.02 -14.24 -14.70
C LEU A 139 -14.57 -12.83 -14.42
N HIS A 140 -15.88 -12.64 -14.61
CA HIS A 140 -16.54 -11.37 -14.27
C HIS A 140 -16.46 -11.06 -12.77
N VAL A 141 -16.64 -12.07 -11.91
CA VAL A 141 -16.40 -11.91 -10.47
C VAL A 141 -15.00 -11.43 -10.18
N LEU A 142 -13.98 -12.03 -10.80
CA LEU A 142 -12.59 -11.60 -10.61
C LEU A 142 -12.38 -10.15 -11.12
N ASP A 143 -13.01 -9.77 -12.25
CA ASP A 143 -12.94 -8.41 -12.77
C ASP A 143 -13.58 -7.39 -11.80
N ILE A 144 -14.73 -7.71 -11.19
CA ILE A 144 -15.37 -6.88 -10.15
C ILE A 144 -14.44 -6.73 -8.95
N MET A 145 -13.87 -7.83 -8.45
CA MET A 145 -12.99 -7.82 -7.29
C MET A 145 -11.73 -6.98 -7.55
N ASP A 146 -11.12 -7.11 -8.72
CA ASP A 146 -9.92 -6.37 -9.10
C ASP A 146 -10.15 -4.87 -9.28
N THR A 147 -11.33 -4.48 -9.77
CA THR A 147 -11.59 -3.09 -10.19
C THR A 147 -12.31 -2.26 -9.14
N HIS A 148 -13.23 -2.88 -8.39
CA HIS A 148 -14.12 -2.17 -7.47
C HIS A 148 -13.85 -2.48 -5.99
N ILE A 149 -13.17 -3.61 -5.71
CA ILE A 149 -12.85 -4.05 -4.36
C ILE A 149 -11.34 -4.27 -4.25
N PRO A 150 -10.54 -3.18 -4.19
CA PRO A 150 -9.07 -3.24 -4.26
C PRO A 150 -8.41 -3.99 -3.09
N THR A 151 -9.14 -4.20 -2.01
CA THR A 151 -8.72 -5.04 -0.89
C THR A 151 -9.83 -6.04 -0.65
N PRO A 152 -9.72 -7.27 -1.18
CA PRO A 152 -10.75 -8.28 -0.95
C PRO A 152 -10.96 -8.46 0.55
N PRO A 153 -12.14 -8.15 1.08
CA PRO A 153 -12.40 -8.29 2.50
C PRO A 153 -12.38 -9.75 2.95
N TYR A 154 -12.39 -10.67 1.99
CA TYR A 154 -12.55 -12.10 2.24
C TYR A 154 -11.62 -12.93 1.34
N PRO A 155 -10.37 -13.20 1.76
CA PRO A 155 -9.45 -14.11 1.05
C PRO A 155 -10.11 -15.46 0.73
N ARG A 156 -10.94 -15.96 1.64
CA ARG A 156 -11.70 -17.20 1.47
C ARG A 156 -12.62 -17.17 0.24
N PHE A 157 -13.24 -16.03 -0.09
CA PHE A 157 -14.09 -15.92 -1.27
C PHE A 157 -13.27 -16.01 -2.55
N MET A 158 -12.12 -15.32 -2.60
CA MET A 158 -11.17 -15.41 -3.73
C MET A 158 -10.65 -16.84 -3.91
N MET A 159 -10.29 -17.50 -2.81
CA MET A 159 -9.92 -18.91 -2.83
C MET A 159 -11.02 -19.77 -3.47
N LEU A 160 -12.30 -19.59 -3.06
CA LEU A 160 -13.42 -20.36 -3.62
C LEU A 160 -13.60 -20.13 -5.13
N ILE A 161 -13.47 -18.89 -5.61
CA ILE A 161 -13.57 -18.57 -7.05
C ILE A 161 -12.48 -19.30 -7.82
N HIS A 162 -11.24 -19.22 -7.34
CA HIS A 162 -10.12 -19.89 -7.98
C HIS A 162 -10.23 -21.41 -7.92
N CYS A 163 -10.79 -22.00 -6.85
CA CYS A 163 -11.14 -23.42 -6.79
C CYS A 163 -12.14 -23.77 -7.90
N ARG A 164 -13.24 -22.99 -8.04
CA ARG A 164 -14.25 -23.26 -9.07
C ARG A 164 -13.71 -23.15 -10.49
N LEU A 165 -12.82 -22.19 -10.75
CA LEU A 165 -12.12 -22.09 -12.02
C LEU A 165 -11.21 -23.32 -12.25
N GLY A 166 -10.46 -23.74 -11.22
CA GLY A 166 -9.64 -24.93 -11.26
C GLY A 166 -10.48 -26.19 -11.57
N ASP A 167 -11.59 -26.38 -10.85
CA ASP A 167 -12.53 -27.48 -11.08
C ASP A 167 -13.10 -27.45 -12.50
N LEU A 168 -13.48 -26.27 -13.00
CA LEU A 168 -14.02 -26.10 -14.35
C LEU A 168 -12.99 -26.52 -15.42
N PHE A 169 -11.77 -26.04 -15.31
CA PHE A 169 -10.70 -26.39 -16.24
C PHE A 169 -10.27 -27.86 -16.14
N SER A 170 -10.20 -28.41 -14.92
CA SER A 170 -9.91 -29.84 -14.69
C SER A 170 -10.96 -30.74 -15.36
N ASP A 171 -12.25 -30.42 -15.23
CA ASP A 171 -13.34 -31.15 -15.85
C ASP A 171 -13.32 -31.09 -17.39
N GLN A 172 -12.66 -30.08 -17.95
CA GLN A 172 -12.46 -29.91 -19.40
C GLN A 172 -11.09 -30.41 -19.89
N TYR A 173 -10.38 -31.18 -19.09
CA TYR A 173 -9.03 -31.69 -19.38
C TYR A 173 -8.01 -30.60 -19.72
N MET A 174 -8.15 -29.43 -19.12
CA MET A 174 -7.27 -28.26 -19.27
C MET A 174 -6.35 -28.14 -18.03
N GLN A 175 -5.35 -29.02 -17.94
CA GLN A 175 -4.54 -29.20 -16.73
C GLN A 175 -3.74 -27.95 -16.35
N GLU A 176 -3.11 -27.26 -17.32
CA GLU A 176 -2.28 -26.09 -17.04
C GLU A 176 -3.09 -24.90 -16.52
N PRO A 177 -4.22 -24.49 -17.14
CA PRO A 177 -5.13 -23.51 -16.54
C PRO A 177 -5.65 -23.93 -15.14
N ALA A 178 -5.98 -25.21 -14.94
CA ALA A 178 -6.41 -25.71 -13.64
C ALA A 178 -5.34 -25.53 -12.57
N ILE A 179 -4.07 -25.88 -12.86
CA ILE A 179 -2.92 -25.70 -11.97
C ILE A 179 -2.74 -24.23 -11.61
N VAL A 180 -2.85 -23.31 -12.58
CA VAL A 180 -2.77 -21.85 -12.31
C VAL A 180 -3.85 -21.43 -11.32
N CYS A 181 -5.09 -21.87 -11.53
CA CYS A 181 -6.21 -21.52 -10.65
C CYS A 181 -6.05 -22.10 -9.24
N TYR A 182 -5.70 -23.38 -9.10
CA TYR A 182 -5.49 -23.99 -7.78
C TYR A 182 -4.29 -23.37 -7.04
N ASN A 183 -3.22 -22.98 -7.73
CA ASN A 183 -2.13 -22.23 -7.09
C ASN A 183 -2.57 -20.86 -6.59
N ASN A 184 -3.40 -20.14 -7.35
CA ASN A 184 -3.98 -18.90 -6.87
C ASN A 184 -4.90 -19.13 -5.66
N ALA A 185 -5.70 -20.19 -5.67
CA ALA A 185 -6.51 -20.58 -4.50
C ALA A 185 -5.63 -20.86 -3.26
N LEU A 186 -4.48 -21.51 -3.45
CA LEU A 186 -3.53 -21.81 -2.39
C LEU A 186 -2.93 -20.54 -1.78
N ILE A 187 -2.58 -19.54 -2.60
CA ILE A 187 -2.11 -18.22 -2.13
C ILE A 187 -3.15 -17.56 -1.23
N TYR A 188 -4.43 -17.56 -1.64
CA TYR A 188 -5.51 -16.97 -0.83
C TYR A 188 -5.82 -17.78 0.43
N ASN A 189 -5.69 -19.11 0.39
CA ASN A 189 -5.81 -19.94 1.59
C ASN A 189 -4.73 -19.60 2.62
N ASP A 190 -3.51 -19.30 2.17
CA ASP A 190 -2.39 -18.96 3.05
C ASP A 190 -2.50 -17.54 3.63
N CYS A 191 -3.32 -16.66 3.04
CA CYS A 191 -3.62 -15.32 3.56
C CYS A 191 -4.67 -15.32 4.69
N ASP A 192 -5.52 -16.37 4.79
CA ASP A 192 -6.63 -16.47 5.74
C ASP A 192 -6.31 -17.56 6.76
N GLU A 193 -5.61 -17.25 7.85
CA GLU A 193 -5.23 -18.19 8.92
C GLU A 193 -5.52 -19.67 8.57
N THR A 194 -4.65 -20.21 7.84
CA THR A 194 -4.66 -21.49 7.11
C THR A 194 -5.57 -22.56 7.69
N ASN A 195 -6.63 -22.91 6.97
CA ASN A 195 -7.27 -24.20 7.22
C ASN A 195 -6.39 -25.33 6.60
N PRO A 196 -5.67 -26.14 7.42
CA PRO A 196 -4.75 -27.15 6.91
C PRO A 196 -5.46 -28.18 6.02
N LEU A 197 -6.71 -28.49 6.33
CA LEU A 197 -7.50 -29.43 5.54
C LEU A 197 -7.80 -28.86 4.14
N THR A 198 -8.19 -27.61 4.03
CA THR A 198 -8.38 -26.93 2.72
C THR A 198 -7.08 -26.91 1.92
N ARG A 199 -5.95 -26.60 2.59
CA ARG A 199 -4.63 -26.66 1.96
C ARG A 199 -4.32 -28.06 1.42
N SER A 200 -4.63 -29.11 2.20
CA SER A 200 -4.47 -30.51 1.79
C SER A 200 -5.29 -30.84 0.55
N TYR A 201 -6.54 -30.37 0.45
CA TYR A 201 -7.37 -30.55 -0.76
C TYR A 201 -6.76 -29.87 -1.99
N LEU A 202 -6.35 -28.61 -1.86
CA LEU A 202 -5.76 -27.86 -2.97
C LEU A 202 -4.46 -28.50 -3.49
N LEU A 203 -3.59 -28.94 -2.58
CA LEU A 203 -2.35 -29.64 -2.93
C LEU A 203 -2.65 -30.97 -3.63
N GLN A 204 -3.67 -31.70 -3.17
CA GLN A 204 -4.13 -32.91 -3.83
C GLN A 204 -4.60 -32.63 -5.26
N ASP A 205 -5.41 -31.57 -5.46
CA ASP A 205 -5.96 -31.25 -6.77
C ASP A 205 -4.85 -30.79 -7.74
N ILE A 206 -3.84 -30.06 -7.26
CA ILE A 206 -2.63 -29.72 -8.03
C ILE A 206 -1.86 -31.00 -8.39
N GLY A 207 -1.64 -31.89 -7.42
CA GLY A 207 -0.97 -33.17 -7.65
C GLY A 207 -1.69 -34.02 -8.71
N PHE A 208 -3.02 -34.04 -8.68
CA PHE A 208 -3.84 -34.73 -9.68
C PHE A 208 -3.67 -34.16 -11.10
N GLN A 209 -3.54 -32.83 -11.25
CA GLN A 209 -3.28 -32.25 -12.57
C GLN A 209 -1.89 -32.62 -13.10
N TYR A 210 -0.87 -32.63 -12.24
CA TYR A 210 0.49 -33.06 -12.63
C TYR A 210 0.56 -34.55 -12.97
N ASP A 211 -0.22 -35.39 -12.28
CA ASP A 211 -0.37 -36.80 -12.62
C ASP A 211 -0.95 -36.98 -14.03
N LYS A 212 -2.04 -36.24 -14.37
CA LYS A 212 -2.62 -36.21 -15.70
C LYS A 212 -1.68 -35.70 -16.81
N LEU A 213 -0.72 -34.85 -16.45
CA LEU A 213 0.37 -34.39 -17.33
C LEU A 213 1.54 -35.38 -17.39
N GLN A 214 1.45 -36.54 -16.74
CA GLN A 214 2.50 -37.55 -16.62
C GLN A 214 3.80 -37.01 -15.98
N LYS A 215 3.69 -35.92 -15.19
CA LYS A 215 4.79 -35.35 -14.39
C LYS A 215 4.81 -36.00 -13.02
N TYR A 216 5.12 -37.29 -12.98
CA TYR A 216 4.93 -38.17 -11.81
C TYR A 216 5.71 -37.72 -10.56
N ASP A 217 6.95 -37.28 -10.71
CA ASP A 217 7.74 -36.79 -9.57
C ASP A 217 7.11 -35.55 -8.94
N THR A 218 6.60 -34.64 -9.77
CA THR A 218 5.92 -33.43 -9.31
C THR A 218 4.58 -33.77 -8.66
N ALA A 219 3.81 -34.68 -9.23
CA ALA A 219 2.56 -35.18 -8.65
C ALA A 219 2.82 -35.79 -7.26
N ARG A 220 3.85 -36.65 -7.15
CA ARG A 220 4.28 -37.29 -5.89
C ARG A 220 4.67 -36.25 -4.81
N TYR A 221 5.37 -35.20 -5.22
CA TYR A 221 5.70 -34.09 -4.32
C TYR A 221 4.43 -33.44 -3.75
N TYR A 222 3.47 -33.05 -4.59
CA TYR A 222 2.23 -32.40 -4.15
C TYR A 222 1.35 -33.34 -3.32
N TYR A 223 1.25 -34.62 -3.64
CA TYR A 223 0.53 -35.59 -2.82
C TYR A 223 1.17 -35.77 -1.44
N ASN A 224 2.49 -35.82 -1.34
CA ASN A 224 3.19 -35.86 -0.07
C ASN A 224 2.93 -34.60 0.77
N GLU A 225 2.96 -33.41 0.14
CA GLU A 225 2.61 -32.18 0.82
C GLU A 225 1.14 -32.16 1.28
N ALA A 226 0.21 -32.71 0.48
CA ALA A 226 -1.18 -32.86 0.87
C ALA A 226 -1.34 -33.74 2.12
N LEU A 227 -0.62 -34.87 2.18
CA LEU A 227 -0.64 -35.75 3.36
C LEU A 227 -0.07 -35.07 4.61
N ARG A 228 1.03 -34.29 4.47
CA ARG A 228 1.63 -33.54 5.59
C ARG A 228 0.69 -32.46 6.14
N ASN A 229 -0.14 -31.87 5.29
CA ASN A 229 -1.09 -30.83 5.68
C ASN A 229 -2.44 -31.41 6.13
N SER A 230 -2.67 -32.71 6.06
CA SER A 230 -3.90 -33.33 6.54
C SER A 230 -3.85 -33.52 8.06
N PRO A 231 -4.79 -32.94 8.82
CA PRO A 231 -4.74 -32.95 10.30
C PRO A 231 -5.04 -34.31 10.91
N ASP A 232 -5.69 -35.21 10.16
CA ASP A 232 -6.12 -36.53 10.63
C ASP A 232 -5.93 -37.59 9.55
N THR A 233 -5.22 -38.66 9.88
CA THR A 233 -4.97 -39.81 9.00
C THR A 233 -6.24 -40.63 8.73
N ASN A 234 -7.28 -40.51 9.54
CA ASN A 234 -8.58 -41.13 9.31
C ASN A 234 -9.50 -40.30 8.40
N ASN A 235 -9.11 -39.06 8.11
CA ASN A 235 -9.87 -38.18 7.23
C ASN A 235 -10.01 -38.80 5.83
N LEU A 236 -11.19 -38.62 5.22
CA LEU A 236 -11.48 -39.12 3.87
C LEU A 236 -10.50 -38.57 2.83
N ASN A 237 -10.06 -37.30 2.96
CA ASN A 237 -9.09 -36.72 2.07
C ASN A 237 -7.73 -37.40 2.19
N TYR A 238 -7.23 -37.64 3.41
CA TYR A 238 -6.00 -38.37 3.61
C TYR A 238 -5.99 -39.71 2.88
N LYS A 239 -7.07 -40.51 3.09
CA LYS A 239 -7.26 -41.80 2.41
C LYS A 239 -7.40 -41.67 0.88
N LYS A 240 -7.98 -40.56 0.39
CA LYS A 240 -8.07 -40.26 -1.04
C LYS A 240 -6.68 -39.99 -1.64
N VAL A 241 -5.88 -39.17 -0.97
CA VAL A 241 -4.49 -38.90 -1.40
C VAL A 241 -3.62 -40.14 -1.38
N GLN A 242 -3.74 -41.00 -0.33
CA GLN A 242 -3.04 -42.29 -0.30
C GLN A 242 -3.45 -43.18 -1.49
N PHE A 243 -4.73 -43.17 -1.87
CA PHE A 243 -5.19 -43.91 -3.03
C PHE A 243 -4.58 -43.37 -4.32
N PHE A 244 -4.52 -42.04 -4.53
CA PHE A 244 -3.86 -41.45 -5.68
C PHE A 244 -2.36 -41.79 -5.73
N MET A 245 -1.67 -41.78 -4.58
CA MET A 245 -0.27 -42.21 -4.55
C MET A 245 -0.09 -43.68 -4.94
N ALA A 246 -0.98 -44.56 -4.47
CA ALA A 246 -0.94 -45.96 -4.86
C ALA A 246 -1.21 -46.16 -6.36
N MET A 247 -2.11 -45.35 -6.94
CA MET A 247 -2.37 -45.33 -8.38
C MET A 247 -1.15 -44.80 -9.14
N LEU A 248 -0.50 -43.74 -8.64
CA LEU A 248 0.70 -43.17 -9.21
C LEU A 248 1.87 -44.17 -9.24
N ASP A 249 2.03 -44.99 -8.16
CA ASP A 249 3.02 -46.08 -8.13
C ASP A 249 2.77 -47.08 -9.26
N CYS A 250 1.50 -47.32 -9.65
CA CYS A 250 1.14 -48.17 -10.77
C CYS A 250 1.45 -47.55 -12.14
N THR A 251 1.13 -46.26 -12.34
CA THR A 251 1.25 -45.56 -13.62
C THR A 251 2.68 -45.13 -13.94
N SER A 252 3.47 -44.75 -12.90
CA SER A 252 4.88 -44.40 -13.08
C SER A 252 5.78 -45.61 -13.44
N GLY A 253 5.26 -46.81 -13.24
CA GLY A 253 6.02 -48.04 -13.47
C GLY A 253 7.00 -48.40 -12.36
N ASP A 254 7.01 -47.65 -11.24
CA ASP A 254 7.96 -47.86 -10.15
C ASP A 254 7.69 -49.16 -9.38
N ASP A 255 6.41 -49.43 -9.05
CA ASP A 255 6.03 -50.61 -8.26
C ASP A 255 4.55 -50.96 -8.45
N PHE A 256 4.20 -51.50 -9.62
CA PHE A 256 2.82 -51.83 -10.00
C PHE A 256 2.15 -52.78 -8.96
N GLU A 257 2.83 -53.86 -8.57
CA GLU A 257 2.24 -54.89 -7.70
C GLU A 257 1.92 -54.36 -6.32
N ASN A 258 2.82 -53.59 -5.74
CA ASN A 258 2.60 -52.98 -4.44
C ASN A 258 1.59 -51.83 -4.48
N GLY A 259 1.64 -51.01 -5.57
CA GLY A 259 0.68 -49.93 -5.83
C GLY A 259 -0.75 -50.45 -5.88
N ILE A 260 -1.00 -51.49 -6.73
CA ILE A 260 -2.32 -52.05 -6.88
C ILE A 260 -2.83 -52.78 -5.61
N LEU A 261 -1.92 -53.40 -4.84
CA LEU A 261 -2.27 -54.01 -3.56
C LEU A 261 -2.73 -52.98 -2.53
N LYS A 262 -1.98 -51.87 -2.44
CA LYS A 262 -2.35 -50.71 -1.59
C LYS A 262 -3.70 -50.10 -2.01
N ALA A 263 -3.88 -49.89 -3.31
CA ALA A 263 -5.12 -49.34 -3.86
C ALA A 263 -6.35 -50.21 -3.50
N LYS A 264 -6.25 -51.54 -3.69
CA LYS A 264 -7.30 -52.51 -3.33
C LYS A 264 -7.64 -52.44 -1.83
N LYS A 265 -6.64 -52.36 -0.96
CA LYS A 265 -6.84 -52.25 0.51
C LYS A 265 -7.59 -50.95 0.85
N LEU A 266 -7.20 -49.82 0.23
CA LEU A 266 -7.82 -48.54 0.48
C LEU A 266 -9.27 -48.43 -0.04
N VAL A 267 -9.59 -49.12 -1.15
CA VAL A 267 -10.97 -49.24 -1.63
C VAL A 267 -11.88 -49.91 -0.59
N LEU A 268 -11.43 -51.02 0.02
CA LEU A 268 -12.22 -51.73 1.03
C LEU A 268 -12.49 -50.87 2.27
N GLN A 269 -11.61 -49.93 2.57
CA GLN A 269 -11.77 -48.99 3.68
C GLN A 269 -12.60 -47.73 3.31
N SER A 270 -13.06 -47.63 2.06
CA SER A 270 -13.78 -46.46 1.57
C SER A 270 -15.28 -46.62 1.79
N PRO A 271 -15.97 -45.54 2.21
CA PRO A 271 -17.45 -45.56 2.24
C PRO A 271 -18.02 -45.51 0.82
N GLU A 272 -19.24 -46.05 0.66
CA GLU A 272 -20.08 -45.75 -0.50
C GLU A 272 -20.40 -44.23 -0.50
N PRO A 273 -20.49 -43.50 -1.60
CA PRO A 273 -20.33 -43.90 -3.01
C PRO A 273 -18.88 -43.89 -3.55
N TYR A 274 -17.89 -43.46 -2.74
CA TYR A 274 -16.49 -43.30 -3.18
C TYR A 274 -15.84 -44.63 -3.62
N ARG A 275 -16.36 -45.76 -3.14
CA ARG A 275 -15.84 -47.09 -3.45
C ARG A 275 -15.99 -47.42 -4.91
N ASN A 276 -17.14 -47.12 -5.54
CA ASN A 276 -17.39 -47.39 -6.94
C ASN A 276 -16.41 -46.65 -7.83
N TRP A 277 -16.23 -45.35 -7.61
CA TRP A 277 -15.26 -44.55 -8.35
C TRP A 277 -13.82 -45.12 -8.26
N ARG A 278 -13.41 -45.59 -7.07
CA ARG A 278 -12.10 -46.20 -6.89
C ARG A 278 -11.97 -47.56 -7.60
N TYR A 279 -13.01 -48.35 -7.65
CA TYR A 279 -13.01 -49.58 -8.44
C TYR A 279 -12.87 -49.29 -9.94
N VAL A 280 -13.55 -48.27 -10.49
CA VAL A 280 -13.37 -47.83 -11.86
C VAL A 280 -11.90 -47.50 -12.14
N ASN A 281 -11.25 -46.69 -11.28
CA ASN A 281 -9.83 -46.34 -11.46
C ASN A 281 -8.92 -47.56 -11.43
N ILE A 282 -9.15 -48.55 -10.57
CA ILE A 282 -8.41 -49.81 -10.57
C ILE A 282 -8.62 -50.55 -11.89
N GLY A 283 -9.86 -50.62 -12.39
CA GLY A 283 -10.17 -51.22 -13.71
C GLY A 283 -9.43 -50.54 -14.85
N LEU A 284 -9.39 -49.19 -14.84
CA LEU A 284 -8.68 -48.41 -15.87
C LEU A 284 -7.17 -48.68 -15.85
N ILE A 285 -6.56 -48.76 -14.68
CA ILE A 285 -5.12 -49.09 -14.58
C ILE A 285 -4.83 -50.48 -15.13
N TYR A 286 -5.67 -51.49 -14.82
CA TYR A 286 -5.51 -52.81 -15.38
C TYR A 286 -5.66 -52.79 -16.92
N LYS A 287 -6.59 -51.98 -17.46
CA LYS A 287 -6.76 -51.77 -18.90
C LYS A 287 -5.51 -51.15 -19.53
N GLU A 288 -4.94 -50.09 -18.90
CA GLU A 288 -3.71 -49.42 -19.39
C GLU A 288 -2.50 -50.36 -19.47
N VAL A 289 -2.38 -51.30 -18.53
CA VAL A 289 -1.29 -52.32 -18.59
C VAL A 289 -1.68 -53.57 -19.39
N GLY A 290 -2.80 -53.55 -20.11
CA GLY A 290 -3.23 -54.66 -20.99
C GLY A 290 -3.82 -55.87 -20.24
N GLN A 291 -4.06 -55.80 -18.94
CA GLN A 291 -4.66 -56.88 -18.15
C GLN A 291 -6.20 -56.79 -18.22
N ASN A 292 -6.75 -56.97 -19.44
CA ASN A 292 -8.16 -56.74 -19.72
C ASN A 292 -9.12 -57.57 -18.87
N ASP A 293 -8.78 -58.85 -18.56
CA ASP A 293 -9.63 -59.67 -17.69
C ASP A 293 -9.74 -59.11 -16.28
N SER A 294 -8.63 -58.65 -15.72
CA SER A 294 -8.64 -57.99 -14.42
C SER A 294 -9.42 -56.67 -14.46
N ALA A 295 -9.27 -55.88 -15.55
CA ALA A 295 -10.01 -54.65 -15.75
C ALA A 295 -11.51 -54.89 -15.75
N LEU A 296 -12.00 -55.88 -16.53
CA LEU A 296 -13.41 -56.26 -16.62
C LEU A 296 -13.98 -56.66 -15.27
N VAL A 297 -13.27 -57.38 -14.41
CA VAL A 297 -13.73 -57.77 -13.06
C VAL A 297 -14.09 -56.55 -12.23
N TYR A 298 -13.28 -55.47 -12.25
CA TYR A 298 -13.53 -54.27 -11.48
C TYR A 298 -14.58 -53.36 -12.10
N LEU A 299 -14.63 -53.26 -13.42
CA LEU A 299 -15.61 -52.45 -14.15
C LEU A 299 -17.02 -53.07 -14.06
N HIS A 300 -17.18 -54.38 -14.27
CA HIS A 300 -18.45 -55.07 -14.05
C HIS A 300 -18.95 -54.94 -12.62
N LYS A 301 -18.07 -55.07 -11.65
CA LYS A 301 -18.44 -54.86 -10.26
C LYS A 301 -19.11 -53.49 -9.99
N VAL A 302 -18.70 -52.45 -10.72
CA VAL A 302 -19.33 -51.12 -10.62
C VAL A 302 -20.59 -51.06 -11.44
N PHE A 303 -20.52 -51.52 -12.70
CA PHE A 303 -21.62 -51.50 -13.65
C PHE A 303 -22.91 -52.16 -13.07
N ASP A 304 -22.74 -53.34 -12.43
CA ASP A 304 -23.84 -54.11 -11.84
C ASP A 304 -24.46 -53.45 -10.60
N ASN A 305 -23.76 -52.52 -9.95
CA ASN A 305 -24.17 -51.90 -8.71
C ASN A 305 -24.66 -50.45 -8.88
N VAL A 306 -24.41 -49.79 -10.01
CA VAL A 306 -24.88 -48.43 -10.28
C VAL A 306 -26.25 -48.45 -10.93
N THR A 307 -27.14 -47.57 -10.48
CA THR A 307 -28.52 -47.50 -10.97
C THR A 307 -28.78 -46.24 -11.81
N LYS A 308 -27.89 -45.27 -11.77
CA LYS A 308 -28.03 -44.04 -12.55
C LYS A 308 -27.57 -44.26 -13.97
N PRO A 309 -28.40 -43.97 -14.99
CA PRO A 309 -28.03 -44.20 -16.40
C PRO A 309 -26.71 -43.56 -16.82
N ALA A 310 -26.41 -42.34 -16.36
CA ALA A 310 -25.18 -41.64 -16.65
C ALA A 310 -23.91 -42.35 -16.07
N GLU A 311 -24.03 -42.91 -14.88
CA GLU A 311 -22.94 -43.67 -14.25
C GLU A 311 -22.75 -45.03 -14.92
N GLN A 312 -23.85 -45.70 -15.33
CA GLN A 312 -23.78 -46.93 -16.10
C GLN A 312 -23.14 -46.68 -17.47
N SER A 313 -23.57 -45.64 -18.20
CA SER A 313 -23.00 -45.28 -19.49
C SER A 313 -21.50 -45.02 -19.39
N TYR A 314 -21.06 -44.32 -18.36
CA TYR A 314 -19.62 -44.05 -18.13
C TYR A 314 -18.80 -45.32 -17.96
N VAL A 315 -19.28 -46.29 -17.21
CA VAL A 315 -18.56 -47.56 -17.02
C VAL A 315 -18.68 -48.46 -18.23
N ALA A 316 -19.85 -48.49 -18.90
CA ALA A 316 -20.09 -49.26 -20.13
C ALA A 316 -19.14 -48.84 -21.25
N GLU A 317 -18.77 -47.57 -21.36
CA GLU A 317 -17.81 -47.06 -22.34
C GLU A 317 -16.47 -47.82 -22.25
N PHE A 318 -15.91 -47.98 -21.06
CA PHE A 318 -14.64 -48.68 -20.86
C PHE A 318 -14.76 -50.20 -21.09
N ILE A 319 -15.87 -50.80 -20.69
CA ILE A 319 -16.14 -52.22 -20.97
C ILE A 319 -16.26 -52.45 -22.45
N HIS A 320 -16.99 -51.59 -23.17
CA HIS A 320 -17.16 -51.63 -24.60
C HIS A 320 -15.78 -51.54 -25.32
N GLU A 321 -14.92 -50.57 -24.95
CA GLU A 321 -13.57 -50.40 -25.51
C GLU A 321 -12.70 -51.63 -25.29
N ILE A 322 -12.81 -52.31 -24.13
CA ILE A 322 -12.07 -53.55 -23.88
C ILE A 322 -12.54 -54.66 -24.81
N TYR A 323 -13.86 -54.89 -24.95
CA TYR A 323 -14.40 -55.93 -25.87
C TYR A 323 -14.13 -55.61 -27.34
N GLU A 324 -14.15 -54.31 -27.71
CA GLU A 324 -13.71 -53.87 -29.03
C GLU A 324 -12.24 -54.26 -29.30
N SER A 325 -11.34 -54.00 -28.37
CA SER A 325 -9.92 -54.34 -28.48
C SER A 325 -9.67 -55.87 -28.54
N GLN A 326 -10.57 -56.65 -27.93
CA GLN A 326 -10.54 -58.11 -27.96
C GLN A 326 -11.21 -58.70 -29.21
N GLY A 327 -11.90 -57.90 -30.01
CA GLY A 327 -12.68 -58.35 -31.16
C GLY A 327 -13.96 -59.12 -30.81
N ASP A 328 -14.44 -59.07 -29.59
CA ASP A 328 -15.68 -59.70 -29.13
C ASP A 328 -16.88 -58.81 -29.53
N THR A 329 -17.30 -58.92 -30.78
CA THR A 329 -18.38 -58.09 -31.35
C THR A 329 -19.73 -58.28 -30.68
N LEU A 330 -19.99 -59.45 -30.10
CA LEU A 330 -21.25 -59.75 -29.45
C LEU A 330 -21.36 -58.98 -28.13
N LYS A 331 -20.33 -59.06 -27.30
CA LYS A 331 -20.30 -58.33 -26.02
C LYS A 331 -20.11 -56.82 -26.24
N MET A 332 -19.34 -56.40 -27.23
CA MET A 332 -19.27 -54.99 -27.63
C MET A 332 -20.65 -54.43 -27.95
N ALA A 333 -21.48 -55.16 -28.73
CA ALA A 333 -22.84 -54.72 -29.04
C ALA A 333 -23.75 -54.65 -27.82
N GLU A 334 -23.62 -55.60 -26.88
CA GLU A 334 -24.36 -55.60 -25.61
C GLU A 334 -24.10 -54.32 -24.79
N PHE A 335 -22.85 -53.91 -24.66
CA PHE A 335 -22.54 -52.72 -23.91
C PHE A 335 -22.76 -51.41 -24.68
N ALA A 336 -22.82 -51.46 -26.02
CA ALA A 336 -23.20 -50.31 -26.85
C ALA A 336 -24.62 -49.80 -26.54
N GLU A 337 -25.55 -50.67 -26.09
CA GLU A 337 -26.94 -50.30 -25.70
C GLU A 337 -26.98 -49.37 -24.48
N TYR A 338 -25.96 -49.41 -23.63
CA TYR A 338 -25.86 -48.55 -22.46
C TYR A 338 -25.18 -47.22 -22.73
N LEU A 339 -24.55 -47.04 -23.91
CA LEU A 339 -23.91 -45.81 -24.26
C LEU A 339 -24.98 -44.75 -24.53
N ILE A 340 -25.10 -43.80 -23.66
CA ILE A 340 -25.91 -42.61 -23.92
C ILE A 340 -25.25 -41.89 -25.09
N GLU A 341 -26.04 -41.65 -26.15
CA GLU A 341 -25.59 -40.79 -27.25
C GLU A 341 -25.08 -39.47 -26.64
N LYS A 342 -23.76 -39.41 -26.51
CA LYS A 342 -23.16 -38.10 -26.25
C LYS A 342 -23.52 -37.26 -27.47
N PRO A 343 -24.31 -36.18 -27.36
CA PRO A 343 -24.52 -35.29 -28.49
C PRO A 343 -23.12 -35.02 -29.05
N SER A 344 -22.95 -34.90 -30.36
CA SER A 344 -21.70 -34.84 -31.15
C SER A 344 -20.59 -33.95 -30.59
N ASN A 345 -20.25 -34.19 -29.35
CA ASN A 345 -19.54 -33.27 -28.43
C ASN A 345 -18.01 -33.35 -28.56
N GLU A 346 -17.45 -34.32 -29.27
CA GLU A 346 -15.98 -34.29 -29.44
C GLU A 346 -15.52 -33.11 -30.30
N ARG A 347 -16.28 -32.71 -31.34
CA ARG A 347 -15.98 -31.48 -32.10
C ARG A 347 -16.39 -30.23 -31.32
N VAL A 348 -17.46 -30.33 -30.53
CA VAL A 348 -17.89 -29.28 -29.60
C VAL A 348 -16.85 -29.11 -28.48
N SER A 349 -16.18 -30.19 -28.04
CA SER A 349 -15.15 -30.13 -27.00
C SER A 349 -13.93 -29.32 -27.42
N MET A 350 -13.40 -29.49 -28.64
CA MET A 350 -12.22 -28.72 -29.11
C MET A 350 -12.55 -27.24 -29.29
N ALA A 351 -13.70 -26.91 -29.88
CA ALA A 351 -14.14 -25.52 -29.98
C ALA A 351 -14.39 -24.91 -28.61
N ARG A 352 -14.99 -25.68 -27.68
CA ARG A 352 -15.23 -25.28 -26.29
C ARG A 352 -13.88 -25.01 -25.58
N VAL A 353 -12.92 -25.93 -25.62
CA VAL A 353 -11.59 -25.78 -25.02
C VAL A 353 -10.86 -24.56 -25.59
N SER A 354 -10.90 -24.35 -26.91
CA SER A 354 -10.32 -23.16 -27.55
C SER A 354 -10.96 -21.87 -27.04
N THR A 355 -12.29 -21.83 -26.91
CA THR A 355 -13.03 -20.69 -26.39
C THR A 355 -12.65 -20.42 -24.92
N LEU A 356 -12.67 -21.44 -24.08
CA LEU A 356 -12.31 -21.33 -22.65
C LEU A 356 -10.89 -20.83 -22.49
N ASN A 357 -9.96 -21.36 -23.28
CA ASN A 357 -8.56 -20.94 -23.24
C ASN A 357 -8.39 -19.48 -23.67
N SER A 358 -9.04 -19.07 -24.75
CA SER A 358 -9.03 -17.67 -25.20
C SER A 358 -9.57 -16.71 -24.13
N MET A 359 -10.73 -17.03 -23.56
CA MET A 359 -11.34 -16.20 -22.50
C MET A 359 -10.43 -16.07 -21.27
N PHE A 360 -9.79 -17.17 -20.86
CA PHE A 360 -8.88 -17.17 -19.72
C PHE A 360 -7.60 -16.39 -20.01
N GLN A 361 -7.01 -16.54 -21.18
CA GLN A 361 -5.83 -15.78 -21.60
C GLN A 361 -6.12 -14.29 -21.70
N ASP A 362 -7.27 -13.91 -22.27
CA ASP A 362 -7.71 -12.51 -22.31
C ASP A 362 -7.86 -11.92 -20.91
N TYR A 363 -8.46 -12.67 -19.99
CA TYR A 363 -8.55 -12.25 -18.60
C TYR A 363 -7.16 -12.07 -17.98
N GLN A 364 -6.26 -13.04 -18.13
CA GLN A 364 -4.90 -12.97 -17.59
C GLN A 364 -4.16 -11.74 -18.12
N THR A 365 -4.28 -11.46 -19.41
CA THR A 365 -3.65 -10.30 -20.05
C THR A 365 -4.17 -9.00 -19.44
N ARG A 366 -5.51 -8.83 -19.38
CA ARG A 366 -6.12 -7.63 -18.74
C ARG A 366 -5.74 -7.50 -17.27
N HIS A 367 -5.69 -8.60 -16.54
CA HIS A 367 -5.28 -8.58 -15.12
C HIS A 367 -3.82 -8.14 -14.96
N GLN A 368 -2.90 -8.65 -15.78
CA GLN A 368 -1.50 -8.23 -15.77
C GLN A 368 -1.33 -6.76 -16.12
N GLU A 369 -2.04 -6.25 -17.13
CA GLU A 369 -2.03 -4.83 -17.49
C GLU A 369 -2.52 -3.95 -16.33
N ARG A 370 -3.60 -4.35 -15.65
CA ARG A 370 -4.11 -3.66 -14.45
C ARG A 370 -3.08 -3.62 -13.33
N LEU A 371 -2.43 -4.75 -13.02
CA LEU A 371 -1.37 -4.82 -12.00
C LEU A 371 -0.19 -3.92 -12.35
N GLN A 372 0.26 -3.93 -13.62
CA GLN A 372 1.33 -3.03 -14.08
C GLN A 372 0.94 -1.55 -13.92
N HIS A 373 -0.29 -1.21 -14.28
CA HIS A 373 -0.80 0.15 -14.15
C HIS A 373 -0.87 0.60 -12.67
N GLN A 374 -1.37 -0.27 -11.78
CA GLN A 374 -1.38 -0.02 -10.34
C GLN A 374 0.04 0.14 -9.78
N ASN A 375 0.98 -0.72 -10.18
CA ASN A 375 2.37 -0.63 -9.75
C ASN A 375 3.04 0.66 -10.25
N ARG A 376 2.76 1.10 -11.49
CA ARG A 376 3.23 2.40 -12.01
C ARG A 376 2.65 3.56 -11.18
N LYS A 377 1.35 3.54 -10.86
CA LYS A 377 0.73 4.56 -9.99
C LYS A 377 1.37 4.59 -8.60
N ARG A 378 1.60 3.42 -7.96
CA ARG A 378 2.29 3.32 -6.67
C ARG A 378 3.71 3.86 -6.75
N ALA A 379 4.47 3.52 -7.80
CA ALA A 379 5.82 4.04 -8.02
C ALA A 379 5.83 5.56 -8.14
N ILE A 380 4.91 6.16 -8.89
CA ILE A 380 4.77 7.62 -9.00
C ILE A 380 4.50 8.25 -7.63
N ILE A 381 3.61 7.66 -6.83
CA ILE A 381 3.31 8.14 -5.48
C ILE A 381 4.56 8.08 -4.59
N TYR A 382 5.30 6.97 -4.59
CA TYR A 382 6.53 6.85 -3.79
C TYR A 382 7.61 7.85 -4.22
N VAL A 383 7.80 8.05 -5.54
CA VAL A 383 8.72 9.07 -6.06
C VAL A 383 8.29 10.48 -5.64
N SER A 384 7.00 10.78 -5.71
CA SER A 384 6.47 12.08 -5.28
C SER A 384 6.69 12.32 -3.78
N ILE A 385 6.46 11.32 -2.94
CA ILE A 385 6.73 11.38 -1.50
C ILE A 385 8.23 11.59 -1.25
N ALA A 386 9.11 10.88 -1.95
CA ALA A 386 10.56 11.02 -1.83
C ALA A 386 11.03 12.44 -2.20
N ILE A 387 10.47 13.04 -3.26
CA ILE A 387 10.74 14.43 -3.66
C ILE A 387 10.30 15.41 -2.56
N VAL A 388 9.12 15.23 -1.98
CA VAL A 388 8.63 16.08 -0.87
C VAL A 388 9.56 15.98 0.34
N ILE A 389 9.98 14.79 0.71
CA ILE A 389 10.93 14.58 1.81
C ILE A 389 12.26 15.27 1.51
N LEU A 390 12.79 15.13 0.28
CA LEU A 390 14.04 15.79 -0.14
C LEU A 390 13.91 17.32 -0.03
N LEU A 391 12.82 17.88 -0.51
CA LEU A 391 12.55 19.33 -0.41
C LEU A 391 12.48 19.80 1.04
N LEU A 392 11.86 19.02 1.94
CA LEU A 392 11.83 19.30 3.37
C LEU A 392 13.22 19.28 3.98
N VAL A 393 14.05 18.31 3.63
CA VAL A 393 15.45 18.23 4.10
C VAL A 393 16.26 19.44 3.62
N VAL A 394 16.15 19.79 2.33
CA VAL A 394 16.79 20.99 1.78
C VAL A 394 16.32 22.26 2.51
N PHE A 395 15.02 22.39 2.73
CA PHE A 395 14.45 23.51 3.50
C PHE A 395 15.03 23.61 4.91
N ILE A 396 15.13 22.50 5.62
CA ILE A 396 15.73 22.43 6.95
C ILE A 396 17.19 22.87 6.91
N ILE A 397 17.98 22.35 5.95
CA ILE A 397 19.39 22.72 5.78
C ILE A 397 19.54 24.22 5.52
N VAL A 398 18.72 24.78 4.61
CA VAL A 398 18.73 26.23 4.31
C VAL A 398 18.37 27.05 5.54
N LYS A 399 17.35 26.61 6.31
CA LYS A 399 16.96 27.28 7.57
C LYS A 399 18.08 27.27 8.60
N PHE A 400 18.77 26.14 8.78
CA PHE A 400 19.94 26.04 9.66
C PHE A 400 21.09 26.93 9.22
N ARG A 401 21.42 26.93 7.92
CA ARG A 401 22.47 27.82 7.35
C ARG A 401 22.15 29.29 7.56
N ASN A 402 20.89 29.69 7.30
CA ASN A 402 20.47 31.07 7.53
C ASN A 402 20.53 31.47 9.01
N LYS A 403 20.11 30.57 9.92
CA LYS A 403 20.24 30.81 11.36
C LYS A 403 21.69 30.96 11.79
N LYS A 404 22.60 30.11 11.28
CA LYS A 404 24.02 30.20 11.55
C LYS A 404 24.59 31.54 11.06
N ARG A 405 24.28 31.95 9.82
CA ARG A 405 24.73 33.25 9.26
C ARG A 405 24.19 34.43 10.09
N THR A 406 22.97 34.37 10.57
CA THR A 406 22.41 35.44 11.43
C THR A 406 23.18 35.55 12.74
N ILE A 407 23.52 34.44 13.38
CA ILE A 407 24.32 34.42 14.62
C ILE A 407 25.76 34.96 14.35
N GLU A 408 26.39 34.55 13.25
CA GLU A 408 27.73 35.05 12.86
C GLU A 408 27.70 36.56 12.61
N ASN A 409 26.69 37.08 11.91
CA ASN A 409 26.54 38.52 11.67
C ASN A 409 26.28 39.30 12.97
N GLN A 410 25.52 38.74 13.90
CA GLN A 410 25.30 39.36 15.24
C GLN A 410 26.63 39.44 16.01
N LYS A 411 27.40 38.36 16.05
CA LYS A 411 28.72 38.36 16.70
C LYS A 411 29.66 39.39 16.09
N LEU A 412 29.69 39.48 14.76
CA LEU A 412 30.53 40.48 14.07
C LEU A 412 30.11 41.93 14.37
N GLN A 413 28.79 42.17 14.49
CA GLN A 413 28.30 43.50 14.91
C GLN A 413 28.67 43.83 16.36
N GLU A 414 28.57 42.86 17.29
CA GLU A 414 28.97 43.02 18.67
C GLU A 414 30.49 43.31 18.79
N GLU A 415 31.30 42.60 17.99
CA GLU A 415 32.76 42.83 17.96
C GLU A 415 33.10 44.24 17.48
N LYS A 416 32.47 44.68 16.37
CA LYS A 416 32.63 46.04 15.86
C LYS A 416 32.27 47.09 16.87
N LEU A 417 31.15 46.86 17.60
CA LEU A 417 30.70 47.80 18.64
C LEU A 417 31.68 47.84 19.84
N ARG A 418 32.29 46.68 20.20
CA ARG A 418 33.35 46.64 21.25
C ARG A 418 34.57 47.42 20.80
N VAL A 419 35.09 47.16 19.60
CA VAL A 419 36.25 47.89 19.08
C VAL A 419 35.99 49.40 19.03
N GLN A 420 34.80 49.83 18.63
CA GLN A 420 34.44 51.25 18.64
C GLN A 420 34.42 51.83 20.05
N LYS A 421 33.86 51.14 21.03
CA LYS A 421 33.87 51.59 22.45
C LYS A 421 35.28 51.67 23.03
N ASP A 422 36.10 50.67 22.72
CA ASP A 422 37.49 50.67 23.20
C ASP A 422 38.31 51.82 22.57
N TYR A 423 38.07 52.15 21.30
CA TYR A 423 38.65 53.30 20.66
C TYR A 423 38.19 54.63 21.31
N GLU A 424 36.90 54.80 21.58
CA GLU A 424 36.37 55.99 22.27
C GLU A 424 36.91 56.12 23.68
N ASN A 425 37.00 55.00 24.43
CA ASN A 425 37.58 55.00 25.77
C ASN A 425 39.06 55.35 25.77
N SER A 426 39.81 54.84 24.77
CA SER A 426 41.24 55.19 24.63
C SER A 426 41.45 56.67 24.34
N LYS A 427 40.63 57.25 23.43
CA LYS A 427 40.66 58.70 23.18
C LYS A 427 40.36 59.51 24.47
N HIS A 428 39.34 59.13 25.22
CA HIS A 428 38.98 59.80 26.44
C HIS A 428 40.11 59.74 27.49
N GLN A 429 40.77 58.58 27.64
CA GLN A 429 41.93 58.42 28.53
C GLN A 429 43.09 59.31 28.13
N GLN A 430 43.43 59.40 26.84
CA GLN A 430 44.48 60.26 26.31
C GLN A 430 44.17 61.75 26.60
N PHE A 431 42.89 62.15 26.44
CA PHE A 431 42.47 63.51 26.74
C PHE A 431 42.61 63.86 28.22
N GLU A 432 42.19 62.99 29.12
CA GLU A 432 42.31 63.21 30.58
C GLU A 432 43.77 63.18 31.04
N ALA A 433 44.62 62.32 30.42
CA ALA A 433 46.06 62.31 30.69
C ALA A 433 46.74 63.64 30.27
N LEU A 434 46.38 64.13 29.08
CA LEU A 434 46.90 65.43 28.60
C LEU A 434 46.46 66.57 29.51
N ARG A 435 45.20 66.59 29.88
CA ARG A 435 44.60 67.58 30.81
C ARG A 435 45.35 67.59 32.16
N LYS A 436 45.62 66.44 32.74
CA LYS A 436 46.40 66.32 33.99
C LYS A 436 47.80 66.84 33.84
N ARG A 437 48.49 66.51 32.74
CA ARG A 437 49.84 66.97 32.47
C ARG A 437 49.93 68.50 32.30
N VAL A 438 48.98 69.07 31.54
CA VAL A 438 48.90 70.53 31.39
C VAL A 438 48.65 71.21 32.72
N LYS A 439 47.83 70.67 33.54
CA LYS A 439 47.51 71.21 34.88
C LYS A 439 48.69 71.13 35.84
N SER A 440 49.49 70.07 35.82
CA SER A 440 50.73 69.94 36.59
C SER A 440 51.85 70.92 36.14
N LEU A 441 51.96 71.15 34.85
CA LEU A 441 52.86 72.13 34.30
C LEU A 441 52.53 73.61 34.72
N PHE A 442 51.23 73.86 34.83
CA PHE A 442 50.72 75.13 35.32
C PHE A 442 51.06 75.36 36.84
N ASP A 443 50.83 74.35 37.68
CA ASP A 443 51.11 74.37 39.08
C ASP A 443 52.58 74.56 39.46
N GLU A 444 53.55 74.10 38.55
CA GLU A 444 54.99 74.25 38.72
C GLU A 444 55.51 75.64 38.40
N LYS A 445 54.68 76.66 38.07
CA LYS A 445 55.05 78.05 37.73
C LYS A 445 56.18 78.22 36.61
N LYS A 446 56.27 77.36 35.67
CA LYS A 446 57.22 77.44 34.58
C LYS A 446 56.62 78.20 33.39
N ASN A 447 57.06 79.46 33.15
CA ASN A 447 56.64 80.33 32.05
C ASN A 447 56.93 79.83 30.62
N LYS A 448 57.55 78.64 30.44
CA LYS A 448 57.84 78.03 29.15
C LYS A 448 56.82 76.96 28.71
N SER A 449 55.68 76.84 29.32
CA SER A 449 54.78 75.73 29.15
C SER A 449 53.80 75.86 27.95
N LEU A 450 53.42 77.08 27.52
CA LEU A 450 52.44 77.29 26.47
C LEU A 450 52.81 76.64 25.09
N PRO A 451 53.99 76.82 24.52
CA PRO A 451 54.33 76.12 23.28
C PRO A 451 54.37 74.62 23.41
N PHE A 452 54.67 74.09 24.62
CA PHE A 452 54.77 72.69 24.88
C PHE A 452 53.32 72.08 25.00
N ILE A 453 52.42 72.78 25.64
CA ILE A 453 51.03 72.42 25.76
C ILE A 453 50.36 72.39 24.41
N ILE A 454 50.60 73.40 23.60
CA ILE A 454 50.01 73.49 22.24
C ILE A 454 50.56 72.37 21.35
N ASN A 455 51.84 72.06 21.47
CA ASN A 455 52.45 70.99 20.70
C ASN A 455 51.94 69.61 21.09
N ASP A 456 51.85 69.32 22.38
CA ASP A 456 51.24 68.04 22.88
C ASP A 456 49.77 67.88 22.50
N PHE A 457 48.97 68.98 22.60
CA PHE A 457 47.56 68.96 22.16
C PHE A 457 47.46 68.79 20.64
N ASN A 458 48.31 69.44 19.85
CA ASN A 458 48.35 69.29 18.42
C ASN A 458 48.73 67.86 18.03
N LEU A 459 49.68 67.24 18.72
CA LEU A 459 50.08 65.84 18.44
C LEU A 459 48.93 64.84 18.61
N VAL A 460 48.05 65.08 19.57
CA VAL A 460 46.94 64.19 19.87
C VAL A 460 45.69 64.48 19.01
N TYR A 461 45.47 65.77 18.68
CA TYR A 461 44.22 66.25 18.04
C TYR A 461 44.46 67.04 16.74
N LEU A 462 45.63 66.92 16.12
CA LEU A 462 46.08 67.76 14.96
C LEU A 462 45.04 67.72 13.83
N ASP A 463 44.52 66.53 13.51
CA ASP A 463 43.56 66.37 12.39
C ASP A 463 42.26 67.11 12.68
N ASN A 464 41.73 66.96 13.88
CA ASN A 464 40.48 67.62 14.30
C ASN A 464 40.63 69.14 14.38
N LEU A 465 41.82 69.60 14.85
CA LEU A 465 42.11 71.04 14.93
C LEU A 465 42.33 71.67 13.54
N ASN A 466 42.99 70.95 12.65
CA ASN A 466 43.15 71.39 11.27
C ASN A 466 41.82 71.62 10.54
N ASP A 467 40.87 70.73 10.78
CA ASP A 467 39.56 70.84 10.19
C ASP A 467 38.78 72.02 10.80
N ILE A 468 38.90 72.25 12.11
CA ILE A 468 38.34 73.43 12.81
C ILE A 468 39.00 74.73 12.30
N TYR A 469 40.31 74.74 12.13
CA TYR A 469 41.00 75.93 11.61
C TYR A 469 40.67 76.21 10.15
N LYS A 470 40.41 75.21 9.31
CA LYS A 470 39.90 75.39 7.95
C LYS A 470 38.47 75.97 7.95
N GLU A 471 37.61 75.50 8.88
CA GLU A 471 36.23 76.00 9.03
C GLU A 471 36.22 77.47 9.54
N PHE A 472 37.19 77.85 10.40
CA PHE A 472 37.26 79.17 10.99
C PHE A 472 38.65 79.86 10.69
N PRO A 473 38.92 80.25 9.44
CA PRO A 473 40.25 80.74 9.01
C PRO A 473 40.58 82.08 9.63
N ASN A 474 39.66 82.84 10.16
CA ASN A 474 39.85 84.18 10.69
C ASN A 474 40.14 84.21 12.21
N LEU A 475 40.52 83.08 12.81
CA LEU A 475 40.96 83.01 14.22
C LEU A 475 42.41 83.49 14.32
N THR A 476 42.65 84.50 15.18
CA THR A 476 44.03 84.93 15.53
C THR A 476 44.75 83.86 16.37
N GLU A 477 46.11 83.87 16.40
CA GLU A 477 46.85 82.90 17.22
C GLU A 477 46.46 82.95 18.71
N THR A 478 46.18 84.11 19.25
CA THR A 478 45.67 84.26 20.63
C THR A 478 44.32 83.62 20.79
N GLU A 479 43.38 83.76 19.85
CA GLU A 479 42.08 83.11 19.86
C GLU A 479 42.21 81.58 19.72
N LYS A 480 43.09 81.05 18.90
CA LYS A 480 43.39 79.63 18.79
C LYS A 480 43.87 79.06 20.15
N ASN A 481 44.86 79.78 20.78
CA ASN A 481 45.35 79.34 22.08
C ASN A 481 44.30 79.38 23.16
N ILE A 482 43.45 80.40 23.19
CA ILE A 482 42.30 80.46 24.15
C ILE A 482 41.29 79.34 23.85
N LEU A 483 41.04 79.01 22.56
CA LEU A 483 40.18 77.91 22.19
C LEU A 483 40.70 76.56 22.77
N ILE A 484 41.98 76.28 22.57
CA ILE A 484 42.61 75.06 23.09
C ILE A 484 42.50 75.00 24.64
N LEU A 485 42.89 76.09 25.35
CA LEU A 485 42.83 76.13 26.81
C LEU A 485 41.38 76.00 27.32
N THR A 486 40.41 76.59 26.63
CA THR A 486 38.99 76.47 26.97
C THR A 486 38.48 75.03 26.75
N LEU A 487 38.88 74.38 25.68
CA LEU A 487 38.55 72.98 25.43
C LEU A 487 39.17 72.04 26.48
N LEU A 488 40.37 72.37 26.99
CA LEU A 488 40.99 71.70 28.12
C LEU A 488 40.40 72.07 29.47
N ASN A 489 39.32 72.89 29.47
CA ASN A 489 38.56 73.27 30.65
C ASN A 489 39.32 74.09 31.67
N PHE A 490 40.27 74.98 31.22
CA PHE A 490 40.96 75.93 32.07
C PHE A 490 40.03 77.07 32.47
N ARG A 491 40.24 77.59 33.72
CA ARG A 491 39.51 78.76 34.18
C ARG A 491 40.10 80.05 33.64
N ILE A 492 39.32 81.13 33.56
CA ILE A 492 39.77 82.40 33.02
C ILE A 492 41.07 82.92 33.68
N LYS A 493 41.20 82.75 34.98
CA LYS A 493 42.40 83.14 35.79
C LYS A 493 43.62 82.33 35.35
N GLU A 494 43.46 81.05 35.11
CA GLU A 494 44.48 80.11 34.67
C GLU A 494 44.93 80.46 33.23
N GLU A 495 44.02 80.72 32.33
CA GLU A 495 44.32 81.15 30.97
C GLU A 495 45.02 82.53 30.97
N ALA A 496 44.61 83.47 31.83
CA ALA A 496 45.23 84.77 31.94
C ALA A 496 46.75 84.66 32.34
N VAL A 497 47.02 83.75 33.24
CA VAL A 497 48.46 83.49 33.66
C VAL A 497 49.21 82.81 32.59
N ILE A 498 48.68 81.79 31.93
CA ILE A 498 49.34 81.00 30.85
C ILE A 498 49.64 81.88 29.66
N LEU A 499 48.72 82.77 29.32
CA LEU A 499 48.88 83.66 28.11
C LEU A 499 49.52 84.98 28.43
N ASN A 500 49.88 85.26 29.69
CA ASN A 500 50.37 86.52 30.19
C ASN A 500 49.47 87.72 29.81
N LEU A 501 48.16 87.51 29.99
CA LEU A 501 47.13 88.51 29.66
C LEU A 501 46.33 88.85 30.93
N SER A 502 45.63 90.03 30.95
CA SER A 502 44.69 90.31 32.03
C SER A 502 43.45 89.44 31.97
N GLU A 503 42.82 89.10 33.11
CA GLU A 503 41.56 88.31 33.13
C GLU A 503 40.45 88.95 32.27
N ASN A 504 40.36 90.31 32.30
CA ASN A 504 39.42 91.04 31.47
C ASN A 504 39.73 90.87 29.98
N THR A 505 40.96 90.80 29.59
CA THR A 505 41.38 90.56 28.22
C THR A 505 41.01 89.15 27.75
N VAL A 506 41.24 88.17 28.61
CA VAL A 506 40.84 86.76 28.28
C VAL A 506 39.32 86.62 28.18
N MET A 507 38.55 87.28 29.11
CA MET A 507 37.08 87.28 29.00
C MET A 507 36.58 87.90 27.68
N LYS A 508 37.23 88.96 27.22
CA LYS A 508 36.90 89.61 25.96
C LYS A 508 37.16 88.68 24.79
N TYR A 509 38.29 87.99 24.79
CA TYR A 509 38.62 87.01 23.73
C TYR A 509 37.65 85.79 23.76
N ARG A 510 37.30 85.25 24.93
CA ARG A 510 36.31 84.14 25.08
C ARG A 510 34.93 84.58 24.58
N SER A 511 34.53 85.81 24.92
CA SER A 511 33.25 86.34 24.42
C SER A 511 33.24 86.48 22.88
N ASN A 512 34.35 86.95 22.31
CA ASN A 512 34.49 87.05 20.84
C ASN A 512 34.56 85.66 20.17
N LEU A 513 35.28 84.70 20.78
CA LEU A 513 35.30 83.33 20.33
C LEU A 513 33.93 82.67 20.31
N LYS A 514 33.11 82.87 21.37
CA LYS A 514 31.73 82.35 21.45
C LYS A 514 30.84 82.84 20.33
N LYS A 515 31.14 84.05 19.74
CA LYS A 515 30.43 84.60 18.59
C LYS A 515 30.91 84.02 17.26
N LYS A 516 32.16 83.53 17.22
CA LYS A 516 32.79 83.02 16.00
C LYS A 516 32.68 81.47 15.89
N VAL A 517 32.60 80.80 17.05
CA VAL A 517 32.78 79.31 17.11
C VAL A 517 31.77 78.72 18.08
N ASP A 518 31.09 77.64 17.67
CA ASP A 518 30.22 76.82 18.52
C ASP A 518 31.07 75.86 19.38
N PHE A 519 31.32 76.26 20.59
CA PHE A 519 32.09 75.46 21.56
C PHE A 519 31.50 74.09 21.85
N ASN A 520 30.19 73.94 21.90
CA ASN A 520 29.52 72.66 22.20
C ASN A 520 29.78 71.67 21.07
N ARG A 521 29.64 72.13 19.81
CA ARG A 521 29.92 71.34 18.62
C ARG A 521 31.38 70.91 18.57
N ILE A 522 32.30 71.86 18.74
CA ILE A 522 33.73 71.55 18.71
C ILE A 522 34.15 70.63 19.88
N SER A 523 33.62 70.84 21.06
CA SER A 523 33.88 69.98 22.22
C SER A 523 33.39 68.54 21.99
N SER A 524 32.31 68.34 21.25
CA SER A 524 31.81 66.99 20.88
C SER A 524 32.66 66.31 19.78
N GLN A 525 33.32 67.09 18.93
CA GLN A 525 34.22 66.57 17.88
C GLN A 525 35.59 66.19 18.45
N ILE A 526 36.02 66.85 19.51
CA ILE A 526 37.34 66.62 20.13
C ILE A 526 37.26 65.60 21.28
N ARG A 527 36.20 65.56 22.01
CA ARG A 527 35.94 64.55 23.06
C ARG A 527 35.48 63.23 22.45
#